data_9a7738eab806c29428d0bd24000e244a
#
_entry.id   9a7738eab806c29428d0bd24000e244a
#
_cell.length_a   1.000
_cell.length_b   1.000
_cell.length_c   1.000
_cell.angle_alpha   90.00
_cell.angle_beta   90.00
_cell.angle_gamma   90.00
#
_symmetry.space_group_name_H-M   'P 1'
#
loop_
_entity.id
_entity.type
_entity.pdbx_description
1 polymer ?
#
loop_
_entity_poly.entity_id
_entity_poly.type
_entity_poly.pdbx_seq_one_letter_code
_entity_poly.pdbx_strand_id
1 'polypeptide(L)'
;MNQVFDALPGIEVAVSAIGSSLARLWEGSPGSGGQAPSEFRASQMNLVLHLGLPTQAADGLAQFNAALRFTQRYPARIIVLCPRPEGSTDLAMRAKIYSECFIGQHRSEMSCIEAVALTYPQEDRAFLEDQVSTIVEADLPIYYWVHRMSQVHKISTYEWLLRNSRRFLLDTAVSTPEASAWPWPRRDGFRDLARARLLPVRQSLGQFLSAFAPEAIARGLKSVILFNQAAYEAEARVLLEWTRERLAACGAADPACATRVAAPQATLSLEMTFTYADPRYFHWCADFARGGATFDTNLGGARQVLPTTTALLSPEAALGEAIFY
;
A
#
# COMPACT_ATOMS: atom_id res chain seq x y z
N MET A 1 -8.51 -17.45 19.91
CA MET A 1 -7.50 -16.35 20.04
C MET A 1 -7.14 -15.86 18.67
N ASN A 2 -7.01 -14.55 18.45
CA ASN A 2 -6.58 -13.99 17.16
C ASN A 2 -5.05 -13.79 17.22
N GLN A 3 -4.29 -14.69 16.56
CA GLN A 3 -2.82 -14.66 16.59
C GLN A 3 -2.23 -13.34 16.10
N VAL A 4 -2.89 -12.67 15.16
CA VAL A 4 -2.45 -11.38 14.65
C VAL A 4 -2.58 -10.29 15.72
N PHE A 5 -3.76 -10.20 16.35
CA PHE A 5 -4.00 -9.24 17.44
C PHE A 5 -3.04 -9.46 18.61
N ASP A 6 -2.80 -10.73 18.98
CA ASP A 6 -1.93 -11.07 20.10
C ASP A 6 -0.46 -10.69 19.81
N ALA A 7 -0.02 -10.76 18.55
CA ALA A 7 1.32 -10.38 18.10
C ALA A 7 1.54 -8.86 18.00
N LEU A 8 0.48 -8.05 17.87
CA LEU A 8 0.60 -6.60 17.83
C LEU A 8 1.05 -6.04 19.20
N PRO A 9 1.91 -5.00 19.20
CA PRO A 9 2.33 -4.36 20.45
C PRO A 9 1.19 -3.59 21.11
N GLY A 10 1.38 -3.21 22.36
CA GLY A 10 0.44 -2.38 23.10
C GLY A 10 -0.07 -3.01 24.38
N ILE A 11 -0.81 -2.23 25.14
CA ILE A 11 -1.42 -2.60 26.42
C ILE A 11 -2.89 -2.92 26.17
N GLU A 12 -3.35 -4.06 26.64
CA GLU A 12 -4.76 -4.43 26.53
C GLU A 12 -5.61 -3.60 27.50
N VAL A 13 -6.71 -3.06 27.01
CA VAL A 13 -7.65 -2.22 27.76
C VAL A 13 -9.08 -2.64 27.47
N ALA A 14 -10.00 -2.32 28.38
CA ALA A 14 -11.42 -2.48 28.11
C ALA A 14 -11.83 -1.58 26.93
N VAL A 15 -12.70 -2.07 26.04
CA VAL A 15 -13.18 -1.32 24.87
C VAL A 15 -13.79 0.01 25.27
N SER A 16 -14.60 0.02 26.35
CA SER A 16 -15.19 1.23 26.91
C SER A 16 -14.20 2.23 27.50
N ALA A 17 -12.95 1.80 27.76
CA ALA A 17 -11.90 2.60 28.35
C ALA A 17 -10.86 3.10 27.34
N ILE A 18 -11.00 2.83 26.04
CA ILE A 18 -10.03 3.22 25.00
C ILE A 18 -9.73 4.72 25.08
N GLY A 19 -10.76 5.57 25.01
CA GLY A 19 -10.61 7.03 25.02
C GLY A 19 -9.91 7.56 26.26
N SER A 20 -10.35 7.14 27.46
CA SER A 20 -9.74 7.54 28.72
C SER A 20 -8.33 6.99 28.91
N SER A 21 -8.03 5.81 28.35
CA SER A 21 -6.70 5.22 28.41
C SER A 21 -5.74 5.91 27.44
N LEU A 22 -6.19 6.28 26.25
CA LEU A 22 -5.41 7.11 25.33
C LEU A 22 -5.11 8.48 25.95
N ALA A 23 -6.09 9.15 26.58
CA ALA A 23 -5.86 10.43 27.25
C ALA A 23 -4.78 10.31 28.32
N ARG A 24 -4.80 9.26 29.15
CA ARG A 24 -3.79 9.03 30.20
C ARG A 24 -2.38 8.78 29.66
N LEU A 25 -2.21 8.25 28.46
CA LEU A 25 -0.87 8.09 27.84
C LEU A 25 -0.17 9.44 27.65
N TRP A 26 -0.95 10.52 27.54
CA TRP A 26 -0.46 11.88 27.31
C TRP A 26 -0.43 12.74 28.58
N GLU A 27 -0.98 12.26 29.68
CA GLU A 27 -0.84 12.90 30.97
C GLU A 27 0.61 12.66 31.46
N GLY A 28 1.43 13.70 31.47
CA GLY A 28 2.83 13.61 31.89
C GLY A 28 2.95 13.03 33.29
N SER A 29 3.96 12.19 33.54
CA SER A 29 4.27 11.72 34.89
C SER A 29 4.56 12.92 35.80
N PRO A 30 3.91 13.02 36.97
CA PRO A 30 4.18 14.08 37.93
C PRO A 30 5.70 14.05 38.31
N GLY A 31 6.48 15.06 37.96
CA GLY A 31 7.90 15.17 38.32
C GLY A 31 8.89 15.26 37.16
N SER A 32 8.50 15.08 35.92
CA SER A 32 9.33 15.40 34.75
C SER A 32 9.16 16.88 34.42
N GLY A 33 10.12 17.74 34.77
CA GLY A 33 10.13 19.18 34.45
C GLY A 33 10.28 19.49 32.95
N GLY A 34 9.64 18.70 32.07
CA GLY A 34 9.61 18.84 30.61
C GLY A 34 8.20 19.07 30.13
N GLN A 35 8.05 19.64 28.94
CA GLN A 35 6.79 19.79 28.22
C GLN A 35 6.02 18.46 28.20
N ALA A 36 4.71 18.50 28.43
CA ALA A 36 3.88 17.32 28.45
C ALA A 36 3.88 16.67 27.04
N PRO A 37 3.94 15.33 26.93
CA PRO A 37 3.89 14.63 25.63
C PRO A 37 2.70 15.06 24.75
N SER A 38 1.61 15.52 25.35
CA SER A 38 0.42 16.06 24.66
C SER A 38 0.71 17.22 23.70
N GLU A 39 1.76 18.01 23.93
CA GLU A 39 2.16 19.11 23.05
C GLU A 39 2.78 18.62 21.72
N PHE A 40 3.22 17.37 21.68
CA PHE A 40 3.82 16.73 20.49
C PHE A 40 2.86 15.78 19.78
N ARG A 41 1.63 15.69 20.25
CA ARG A 41 0.57 14.92 19.61
C ARG A 41 0.09 15.69 18.39
N ALA A 42 0.52 15.27 17.23
CA ALA A 42 0.04 15.77 15.97
C ALA A 42 -0.60 14.62 15.19
N SER A 43 -1.83 14.80 14.73
CA SER A 43 -2.47 13.89 13.77
C SER A 43 -2.97 14.71 12.60
N GLN A 44 -2.70 14.24 11.38
CA GLN A 44 -3.16 14.86 10.13
C GLN A 44 -4.23 14.02 9.45
N MET A 45 -4.38 12.76 9.90
CA MET A 45 -5.31 11.79 9.33
C MET A 45 -5.57 10.63 10.29
N ASN A 46 -6.60 9.86 9.95
CA ASN A 46 -6.84 8.54 10.52
C ASN A 46 -6.46 7.48 9.49
N LEU A 47 -5.61 6.52 9.85
CA LEU A 47 -5.24 5.39 9.03
C LEU A 47 -5.86 4.11 9.61
N VAL A 48 -6.86 3.57 8.95
CA VAL A 48 -7.51 2.31 9.35
C VAL A 48 -6.89 1.17 8.57
N LEU A 49 -6.13 0.31 9.22
CA LEU A 49 -5.54 -0.92 8.67
C LEU A 49 -6.45 -2.11 9.00
N HIS A 50 -7.15 -2.63 8.02
CA HIS A 50 -8.01 -3.78 8.17
C HIS A 50 -7.29 -5.04 7.67
N LEU A 51 -6.91 -5.89 8.59
CA LEU A 51 -6.22 -7.16 8.33
C LEU A 51 -7.25 -8.26 8.03
N GLY A 52 -7.25 -8.77 6.80
CA GLY A 52 -8.16 -9.86 6.42
C GLY A 52 -7.84 -11.16 7.16
N LEU A 53 -8.79 -12.09 7.20
CA LEU A 53 -8.67 -13.38 7.89
C LEU A 53 -7.44 -14.22 7.49
N PRO A 54 -6.96 -14.21 6.22
CA PRO A 54 -5.76 -14.96 5.84
C PRO A 54 -4.45 -14.36 6.35
N THR A 55 -4.48 -13.18 6.98
CA THR A 55 -3.26 -12.51 7.46
C THR A 55 -2.62 -13.34 8.58
N GLN A 56 -1.34 -13.63 8.43
CA GLN A 56 -0.52 -14.29 9.46
C GLN A 56 0.02 -13.27 10.45
N ALA A 57 0.39 -13.70 11.67
CA ALA A 57 0.88 -12.82 12.72
C ALA A 57 2.10 -11.98 12.30
N ALA A 58 3.09 -12.60 11.66
CA ALA A 58 4.29 -11.91 11.18
C ALA A 58 3.97 -10.88 10.08
N ASP A 59 3.04 -11.19 9.17
CA ASP A 59 2.60 -10.27 8.12
C ASP A 59 1.81 -9.10 8.71
N GLY A 60 0.84 -9.36 9.61
CA GLY A 60 0.11 -8.29 10.29
C GLY A 60 1.03 -7.32 11.04
N LEU A 61 2.04 -7.85 11.74
CA LEU A 61 3.06 -7.05 12.41
C LEU A 61 3.91 -6.24 11.40
N ALA A 62 4.26 -6.81 10.24
CA ALA A 62 5.00 -6.12 9.20
C ALA A 62 4.20 -4.94 8.62
N GLN A 63 2.88 -5.12 8.39
CA GLN A 63 2.01 -4.03 7.91
C GLN A 63 1.82 -2.95 8.98
N PHE A 64 1.66 -3.33 10.25
CA PHE A 64 1.62 -2.38 11.36
C PHE A 64 2.90 -1.55 11.43
N ASN A 65 4.07 -2.19 11.34
CA ASN A 65 5.36 -1.50 11.32
C ASN A 65 5.53 -0.59 10.08
N ALA A 66 4.99 -0.95 8.93
CA ALA A 66 4.95 -0.08 7.75
C ALA A 66 4.09 1.17 8.02
N ALA A 67 2.92 1.01 8.66
CA ALA A 67 2.08 2.12 9.09
C ALA A 67 2.83 3.01 10.10
N LEU A 68 3.53 2.43 11.09
CA LEU A 68 4.33 3.19 12.04
C LEU A 68 5.43 4.01 11.35
N ARG A 69 6.21 3.43 10.43
CA ARG A 69 7.24 4.17 9.67
C ARG A 69 6.63 5.26 8.80
N PHE A 70 5.48 5.02 8.20
CA PHE A 70 4.75 6.04 7.46
C PHE A 70 4.39 7.24 8.35
N THR A 71 3.94 7.00 9.59
CA THR A 71 3.53 8.06 10.52
C THR A 71 4.68 8.91 11.05
N GLN A 72 5.92 8.46 10.94
CA GLN A 72 7.10 9.30 11.26
C GLN A 72 7.16 10.54 10.38
N ARG A 73 6.70 10.44 9.14
CA ARG A 73 6.67 11.56 8.18
C ARG A 73 5.29 12.22 8.10
N TYR A 74 4.24 11.44 8.26
CA TYR A 74 2.84 11.88 8.12
C TYR A 74 2.04 11.44 9.35
N PRO A 75 2.09 12.22 10.43
CA PRO A 75 1.47 11.84 11.70
C PRO A 75 0.01 11.44 11.54
N ALA A 76 -0.34 10.26 12.03
CA ALA A 76 -1.67 9.70 11.91
C ALA A 76 -2.07 8.94 13.18
N ARG A 77 -3.36 8.92 13.48
CA ARG A 77 -3.93 7.92 14.39
C ARG A 77 -4.11 6.62 13.61
N ILE A 78 -3.47 5.54 14.07
CA ILE A 78 -3.59 4.21 13.46
C ILE A 78 -4.67 3.42 14.18
N ILE A 79 -5.59 2.82 13.40
CA ILE A 79 -6.61 1.91 13.90
C ILE A 79 -6.43 0.58 13.18
N VAL A 80 -6.13 -0.49 13.91
CA VAL A 80 -5.91 -1.82 13.33
C VAL A 80 -7.13 -2.70 13.63
N LEU A 81 -7.75 -3.23 12.59
CA LEU A 81 -8.89 -4.10 12.66
C LEU A 81 -8.47 -5.55 12.41
N CYS A 82 -8.68 -6.41 13.40
CA CYS A 82 -8.31 -7.83 13.39
C CYS A 82 -9.57 -8.70 13.52
N PRO A 83 -10.30 -8.98 12.41
CA PRO A 83 -11.51 -9.79 12.45
C PRO A 83 -11.20 -11.23 12.87
N ARG A 84 -12.13 -11.84 13.57
CA ARG A 84 -12.16 -13.29 13.83
C ARG A 84 -13.18 -13.96 12.92
N PRO A 85 -12.95 -15.23 12.53
CA PRO A 85 -13.92 -15.98 11.73
C PRO A 85 -15.30 -16.04 12.40
N GLU A 86 -16.34 -16.11 11.58
CA GLU A 86 -17.71 -16.38 12.03
C GLU A 86 -17.77 -17.69 12.84
N GLY A 87 -18.57 -17.70 13.89
CA GLY A 87 -18.70 -18.86 14.78
C GLY A 87 -17.51 -19.03 15.75
N SER A 88 -16.67 -18.04 15.91
CA SER A 88 -15.62 -18.02 16.92
C SER A 88 -16.24 -18.14 18.32
N THR A 89 -15.69 -19.01 19.18
CA THR A 89 -16.18 -19.18 20.57
C THR A 89 -15.92 -17.99 21.49
N ASP A 90 -14.92 -17.18 21.16
CA ASP A 90 -14.62 -15.93 21.85
C ASP A 90 -15.39 -14.79 21.17
N LEU A 91 -16.50 -14.39 21.76
CA LEU A 91 -17.39 -13.35 21.20
C LEU A 91 -17.02 -11.94 21.67
N ALA A 92 -16.18 -11.78 22.71
CA ALA A 92 -15.86 -10.48 23.26
C ALA A 92 -14.92 -9.70 22.34
N MET A 93 -15.27 -8.45 22.02
CA MET A 93 -14.32 -7.51 21.40
C MET A 93 -13.21 -7.19 22.41
N ARG A 94 -11.95 -7.21 21.97
CA ARG A 94 -10.77 -6.84 22.76
C ARG A 94 -10.06 -5.68 22.10
N ALA A 95 -9.41 -4.84 22.89
CA ALA A 95 -8.68 -3.68 22.43
C ALA A 95 -7.27 -3.61 23.01
N LYS A 96 -6.31 -3.17 22.20
CA LYS A 96 -4.98 -2.73 22.66
C LYS A 96 -4.77 -1.28 22.27
N ILE A 97 -4.09 -0.55 23.13
CA ILE A 97 -3.59 0.81 22.82
C ILE A 97 -2.07 0.79 22.79
N TYR A 98 -1.51 1.57 21.91
CA TYR A 98 -0.08 1.73 21.72
C TYR A 98 0.26 3.19 21.46
N SER A 99 1.38 3.66 21.96
CA SER A 99 1.93 4.97 21.62
C SER A 99 3.44 4.86 21.43
N GLU A 100 3.96 5.64 20.49
CA GLU A 100 5.38 5.74 20.22
C GLU A 100 5.72 7.18 19.88
N CYS A 101 6.84 7.69 20.44
CA CYS A 101 7.35 9.01 20.14
C CYS A 101 8.65 8.88 19.35
N PHE A 102 8.72 9.56 18.23
CA PHE A 102 9.92 9.69 17.41
C PHE A 102 10.58 11.02 17.72
N ILE A 103 11.86 10.97 18.02
CA ILE A 103 12.67 12.15 18.30
C ILE A 103 13.49 12.43 17.04
N GLY A 104 13.29 13.60 16.42
CA GLY A 104 14.11 14.08 15.32
C GLY A 104 15.49 14.53 15.79
N GLN A 105 16.21 15.31 14.98
CA GLN A 105 17.55 15.80 15.33
C GLN A 105 17.51 16.75 16.53
N HIS A 106 16.40 17.43 16.76
CA HIS A 106 16.15 18.31 17.90
C HIS A 106 14.91 17.89 18.68
N ARG A 107 14.88 18.19 19.99
CA ARG A 107 13.72 17.89 20.85
C ARG A 107 12.42 18.54 20.37
N SER A 108 12.51 19.67 19.67
CA SER A 108 11.36 20.35 19.05
C SER A 108 10.79 19.60 17.84
N GLU A 109 11.47 18.57 17.35
CA GLU A 109 11.04 17.71 16.23
C GLU A 109 10.45 16.37 16.73
N MET A 110 10.07 16.30 18.00
CA MET A 110 9.40 15.11 18.53
C MET A 110 8.00 15.03 17.96
N SER A 111 7.66 13.85 17.41
CA SER A 111 6.30 13.51 16.95
C SER A 111 5.86 12.24 17.65
N CYS A 112 4.71 12.28 18.29
CA CYS A 112 4.14 11.12 18.96
C CYS A 112 2.89 10.66 18.25
N ILE A 113 2.73 9.36 18.10
CA ILE A 113 1.61 8.72 17.45
C ILE A 113 0.85 7.82 18.43
N GLU A 114 -0.40 7.57 18.09
CA GLU A 114 -1.28 6.64 18.80
C GLU A 114 -1.73 5.54 17.85
N ALA A 115 -1.84 4.34 18.38
CA ALA A 115 -2.48 3.24 17.68
C ALA A 115 -3.48 2.51 18.60
N VAL A 116 -4.60 2.09 18.00
CA VAL A 116 -5.61 1.24 18.63
C VAL A 116 -5.77 -0.01 17.79
N ALA A 117 -5.59 -1.18 18.38
CA ALA A 117 -5.90 -2.44 17.72
C ALA A 117 -7.18 -3.03 18.32
N LEU A 118 -8.09 -3.46 17.45
CA LEU A 118 -9.37 -4.06 17.81
C LEU A 118 -9.46 -5.47 17.24
N THR A 119 -9.77 -6.49 18.06
CA THR A 119 -10.17 -7.79 17.54
C THR A 119 -11.64 -8.04 17.90
N TYR A 120 -12.39 -8.55 16.93
CA TYR A 120 -13.84 -8.65 17.00
C TYR A 120 -14.34 -9.84 16.17
N PRO A 121 -15.47 -10.47 16.53
CA PRO A 121 -16.15 -11.43 15.67
C PRO A 121 -16.79 -10.70 14.48
N GLN A 122 -16.76 -11.31 13.28
CA GLN A 122 -17.28 -10.66 12.07
C GLN A 122 -18.78 -10.32 12.17
N GLU A 123 -19.52 -11.00 13.01
CA GLU A 123 -20.93 -10.73 13.29
C GLU A 123 -21.14 -9.36 13.94
N ASP A 124 -20.19 -8.89 14.76
CA ASP A 124 -20.29 -7.65 15.54
C ASP A 124 -19.74 -6.42 14.80
N ARG A 125 -19.65 -6.47 13.45
CA ARG A 125 -19.10 -5.37 12.66
C ARG A 125 -19.82 -4.03 12.83
N ALA A 126 -21.12 -4.03 13.05
CA ALA A 126 -21.87 -2.78 13.31
C ALA A 126 -21.38 -2.13 14.61
N PHE A 127 -21.27 -2.91 15.68
CA PHE A 127 -20.70 -2.43 16.94
C PHE A 127 -19.24 -1.99 16.79
N LEU A 128 -18.44 -2.71 15.97
CA LEU A 128 -17.09 -2.28 15.64
C LEU A 128 -17.08 -0.90 14.99
N GLU A 129 -17.93 -0.66 13.98
CA GLU A 129 -17.96 0.63 13.28
C GLU A 129 -18.37 1.77 14.21
N ASP A 130 -19.28 1.52 15.15
CA ASP A 130 -19.63 2.48 16.20
C ASP A 130 -18.40 2.78 17.08
N GLN A 131 -17.63 1.77 17.49
CA GLN A 131 -16.39 1.99 18.23
C GLN A 131 -15.36 2.77 17.42
N VAL A 132 -15.13 2.40 16.16
CA VAL A 132 -14.20 3.12 15.27
C VAL A 132 -14.62 4.58 15.11
N SER A 133 -15.90 4.86 14.96
CA SER A 133 -16.43 6.23 14.82
C SER A 133 -16.13 7.12 16.03
N THR A 134 -16.02 6.53 17.23
CA THR A 134 -15.66 7.26 18.46
C THR A 134 -14.15 7.40 18.67
N ILE A 135 -13.35 6.53 18.01
CA ILE A 135 -11.88 6.52 18.14
C ILE A 135 -11.24 7.48 17.13
N VAL A 136 -11.78 7.62 15.93
CA VAL A 136 -11.24 8.52 14.90
C VAL A 136 -11.27 9.98 15.36
N GLU A 137 -10.30 10.77 14.94
CA GLU A 137 -10.34 12.22 15.04
C GLU A 137 -11.35 12.75 14.01
N ALA A 138 -12.46 13.32 14.49
CA ALA A 138 -13.64 13.63 13.67
C ALA A 138 -13.35 14.58 12.49
N ASP A 139 -12.43 15.54 12.69
CA ASP A 139 -12.11 16.57 11.69
C ASP A 139 -11.02 16.12 10.69
N LEU A 140 -10.50 14.91 10.84
CA LEU A 140 -9.39 14.42 10.02
C LEU A 140 -9.87 13.37 8.99
N PRO A 141 -9.29 13.37 7.78
CA PRO A 141 -9.65 12.40 6.76
C PRO A 141 -9.32 10.97 7.19
N ILE A 142 -10.16 10.03 6.79
CA ILE A 142 -9.96 8.59 7.01
C ILE A 142 -9.41 7.98 5.73
N TYR A 143 -8.31 7.22 5.86
CA TYR A 143 -7.73 6.37 4.83
C TYR A 143 -7.91 4.92 5.24
N TYR A 144 -8.62 4.13 4.42
CA TYR A 144 -8.98 2.76 4.72
C TYR A 144 -8.10 1.79 3.92
N TRP A 145 -7.15 1.16 4.60
CA TRP A 145 -6.24 0.19 4.02
C TRP A 145 -6.71 -1.23 4.31
N VAL A 146 -7.08 -1.94 3.27
CA VAL A 146 -7.56 -3.32 3.32
C VAL A 146 -6.42 -4.25 2.89
N HIS A 147 -5.98 -5.13 3.79
CA HIS A 147 -4.88 -6.05 3.57
C HIS A 147 -5.37 -7.50 3.55
N ARG A 148 -4.98 -8.30 2.54
CA ARG A 148 -5.32 -9.73 2.37
C ARG A 148 -6.81 -10.03 2.50
N MET A 149 -7.66 -9.25 1.91
CA MET A 149 -9.09 -9.53 1.92
C MET A 149 -9.40 -10.66 0.92
N SER A 150 -9.82 -11.82 1.44
CA SER A 150 -10.20 -12.97 0.62
C SER A 150 -11.65 -12.94 0.15
N GLN A 151 -12.51 -12.19 0.83
CA GLN A 151 -13.94 -12.09 0.55
C GLN A 151 -14.32 -10.61 0.38
N VAL A 152 -14.07 -10.09 -0.82
CA VAL A 152 -14.25 -8.65 -1.11
C VAL A 152 -15.69 -8.20 -0.90
N HIS A 153 -16.68 -9.05 -1.19
CA HIS A 153 -18.09 -8.74 -0.95
C HIS A 153 -18.40 -8.44 0.52
N LYS A 154 -17.62 -8.99 1.47
CA LYS A 154 -17.77 -8.64 2.89
C LYS A 154 -17.31 -7.22 3.22
N ILE A 155 -16.50 -6.59 2.37
CA ILE A 155 -16.14 -5.16 2.56
C ILE A 155 -17.40 -4.29 2.49
N SER A 156 -18.37 -4.63 1.64
CA SER A 156 -19.61 -3.88 1.51
C SER A 156 -20.41 -3.75 2.82
N THR A 157 -20.16 -4.65 3.77
CA THR A 157 -20.84 -4.65 5.06
C THR A 157 -20.23 -3.68 6.10
N TYR A 158 -19.08 -3.08 5.78
CA TYR A 158 -18.48 -2.00 6.59
C TYR A 158 -18.91 -0.64 6.03
N GLU A 159 -20.21 -0.36 6.16
CA GLU A 159 -20.87 0.76 5.50
C GLU A 159 -20.37 2.12 5.98
N TRP A 160 -20.13 2.26 7.28
CA TRP A 160 -19.65 3.52 7.85
C TRP A 160 -18.23 3.82 7.36
N LEU A 161 -17.31 2.85 7.39
CA LEU A 161 -15.95 2.99 6.88
C LEU A 161 -15.94 3.33 5.39
N LEU A 162 -16.75 2.64 4.59
CA LEU A 162 -16.86 2.90 3.15
C LEU A 162 -17.40 4.29 2.84
N ARG A 163 -18.35 4.78 3.62
CA ARG A 163 -18.96 6.10 3.44
C ARG A 163 -18.03 7.24 3.84
N ASN A 164 -17.29 7.06 4.94
CA ASN A 164 -16.48 8.11 5.55
C ASN A 164 -15.02 8.12 5.11
N SER A 165 -14.53 7.08 4.43
CA SER A 165 -13.16 7.03 3.96
C SER A 165 -12.93 7.91 2.73
N ARG A 166 -11.88 8.71 2.78
CA ARG A 166 -11.44 9.55 1.65
C ARG A 166 -10.79 8.72 0.54
N ARG A 167 -10.00 7.71 0.90
CA ARG A 167 -9.36 6.76 -0.04
C ARG A 167 -9.41 5.35 0.50
N PHE A 168 -9.40 4.40 -0.44
CA PHE A 168 -9.33 2.96 -0.20
C PHE A 168 -8.01 2.45 -0.74
N LEU A 169 -7.21 1.85 0.12
CA LEU A 169 -5.91 1.29 -0.23
C LEU A 169 -6.02 -0.24 -0.26
N LEU A 170 -5.58 -0.85 -1.32
CA LEU A 170 -5.54 -2.29 -1.49
C LEU A 170 -4.19 -2.68 -2.09
N ASP A 171 -3.67 -3.84 -1.72
CA ASP A 171 -2.51 -4.41 -2.38
C ASP A 171 -2.92 -5.60 -3.24
N THR A 172 -2.92 -5.42 -4.56
CA THR A 172 -3.28 -6.48 -5.51
C THR A 172 -2.26 -7.62 -5.57
N ALA A 173 -1.07 -7.46 -4.96
CA ALA A 173 -0.10 -8.54 -4.85
C ALA A 173 -0.50 -9.61 -3.80
N VAL A 174 -1.34 -9.23 -2.83
CA VAL A 174 -1.75 -10.10 -1.72
C VAL A 174 -3.27 -10.22 -1.59
N SER A 175 -4.02 -9.62 -2.50
CA SER A 175 -5.48 -9.66 -2.55
C SER A 175 -5.95 -10.48 -3.76
N THR A 176 -7.20 -10.92 -3.73
CA THR A 176 -7.78 -11.64 -4.87
C THR A 176 -8.00 -10.71 -6.07
N PRO A 177 -7.95 -11.20 -7.31
CA PRO A 177 -8.19 -10.38 -8.51
C PRO A 177 -9.53 -9.64 -8.49
N GLU A 178 -10.56 -10.23 -7.88
CA GLU A 178 -11.90 -9.66 -7.75
C GLU A 178 -11.89 -8.38 -6.88
N ALA A 179 -10.89 -8.24 -6.01
CA ALA A 179 -10.78 -7.09 -5.11
C ALA A 179 -10.55 -5.77 -5.87
N SER A 180 -9.76 -5.79 -6.93
CA SER A 180 -9.54 -4.62 -7.78
C SER A 180 -10.74 -4.31 -8.68
N ALA A 181 -11.49 -5.34 -9.09
CA ALA A 181 -12.69 -5.22 -9.92
C ALA A 181 -13.96 -4.87 -9.11
N TRP A 182 -13.90 -4.96 -7.78
CA TRP A 182 -15.05 -4.64 -6.92
C TRP A 182 -15.49 -3.18 -7.12
N PRO A 183 -16.80 -2.88 -7.11
CA PRO A 183 -17.31 -1.52 -7.30
C PRO A 183 -17.10 -0.67 -6.03
N TRP A 184 -15.86 -0.22 -5.81
CA TRP A 184 -15.54 0.69 -4.72
C TRP A 184 -16.41 1.95 -4.77
N PRO A 185 -16.91 2.46 -3.64
CA PRO A 185 -17.90 3.56 -3.59
C PRO A 185 -17.45 4.81 -4.34
N ARG A 186 -16.14 5.03 -4.39
CA ARG A 186 -15.51 6.10 -5.17
C ARG A 186 -14.32 5.53 -5.93
N ARG A 187 -14.43 5.40 -7.25
CA ARG A 187 -13.34 4.90 -8.09
C ARG A 187 -12.10 5.79 -8.06
N ASP A 188 -12.29 7.09 -7.97
CA ASP A 188 -11.22 8.09 -7.80
C ASP A 188 -10.52 8.00 -6.44
N GLY A 189 -11.16 7.41 -5.45
CA GLY A 189 -10.60 7.12 -4.13
C GLY A 189 -9.85 5.80 -4.01
N PHE A 190 -9.99 4.88 -4.97
CA PHE A 190 -9.29 3.60 -4.95
C PHE A 190 -7.81 3.74 -5.34
N ARG A 191 -6.92 3.10 -4.59
CA ARG A 191 -5.47 3.09 -4.84
C ARG A 191 -4.89 1.70 -4.62
N ASP A 192 -4.10 1.26 -5.59
CA ASP A 192 -3.38 -0.01 -5.52
C ASP A 192 -1.94 0.21 -5.06
N LEU A 193 -1.56 -0.45 -3.98
CA LEU A 193 -0.19 -0.38 -3.45
C LEU A 193 0.84 -1.02 -4.40
N ALA A 194 0.45 -2.03 -5.21
CA ALA A 194 1.30 -2.55 -6.27
C ALA A 194 1.64 -1.46 -7.31
N ARG A 195 0.65 -0.63 -7.67
CA ARG A 195 0.85 0.54 -8.55
C ARG A 195 1.72 1.61 -7.89
N ALA A 196 1.47 1.89 -6.62
CA ALA A 196 2.23 2.91 -5.87
C ALA A 196 3.72 2.55 -5.79
N ARG A 197 4.06 1.31 -5.40
CA ARG A 197 5.48 0.92 -5.26
C ARG A 197 6.25 0.86 -6.57
N LEU A 198 5.58 0.81 -7.72
CA LEU A 198 6.18 0.90 -9.05
C LEU A 198 6.52 2.34 -9.48
N LEU A 199 6.28 3.37 -8.67
CA LEU A 199 6.52 4.77 -9.06
C LEU A 199 7.92 4.99 -9.63
N PRO A 200 9.05 4.55 -9.01
CA PRO A 200 10.38 4.79 -9.56
C PRO A 200 10.59 4.09 -10.91
N VAL A 201 10.03 2.89 -11.08
CA VAL A 201 10.09 2.14 -12.34
C VAL A 201 9.34 2.88 -13.44
N ARG A 202 8.11 3.33 -13.17
CA ARG A 202 7.30 4.10 -14.13
C ARG A 202 7.95 5.42 -14.51
N GLN A 203 8.57 6.11 -13.55
CA GLN A 203 9.32 7.34 -13.79
C GLN A 203 10.52 7.09 -14.68
N SER A 204 11.33 6.06 -14.39
CA SER A 204 12.52 5.70 -15.18
C SER A 204 12.14 5.32 -16.62
N LEU A 205 11.12 4.46 -16.80
CA LEU A 205 10.60 4.10 -18.13
C LEU A 205 10.06 5.31 -18.89
N GLY A 206 9.25 6.13 -18.24
CA GLY A 206 8.67 7.34 -18.83
C GLY A 206 9.74 8.34 -19.25
N GLN A 207 10.72 8.58 -18.39
CA GLN A 207 11.84 9.48 -18.67
C GLN A 207 12.69 8.99 -19.83
N PHE A 208 13.03 7.70 -19.88
CA PHE A 208 13.79 7.13 -20.97
C PHE A 208 13.03 7.26 -22.31
N LEU A 209 11.77 6.83 -22.33
CA LEU A 209 10.96 6.84 -23.56
C LEU A 209 10.60 8.26 -24.02
N SER A 210 10.58 9.26 -23.14
CA SER A 210 10.32 10.66 -23.51
C SER A 210 11.41 11.27 -24.41
N ALA A 211 12.58 10.64 -24.53
CA ALA A 211 13.62 11.04 -25.45
C ALA A 211 13.29 10.72 -26.92
N PHE A 212 12.25 9.93 -27.18
CA PHE A 212 11.84 9.51 -28.51
C PHE A 212 10.51 10.15 -28.90
N ALA A 213 10.33 10.44 -30.17
CA ALA A 213 9.04 10.92 -30.69
C ALA A 213 7.95 9.84 -30.47
N PRO A 214 6.71 10.22 -30.07
CA PRO A 214 5.62 9.28 -29.85
C PRO A 214 5.40 8.30 -31.02
N GLU A 215 5.55 8.82 -32.27
CA GLU A 215 5.42 8.00 -33.48
C GLU A 215 6.52 6.94 -33.61
N ALA A 216 7.72 7.22 -33.12
CA ALA A 216 8.83 6.25 -33.15
C ALA A 216 8.57 5.10 -32.15
N ILE A 217 7.86 5.38 -31.06
CA ILE A 217 7.47 4.39 -30.05
C ILE A 217 6.25 3.58 -30.56
N ALA A 218 5.24 4.24 -31.10
CA ALA A 218 3.93 3.64 -31.39
C ALA A 218 3.84 2.97 -32.77
N ARG A 219 4.47 3.55 -33.79
CA ARG A 219 4.31 3.11 -35.19
C ARG A 219 4.89 1.70 -35.41
N GLY A 220 4.06 0.78 -35.91
CA GLY A 220 4.46 -0.59 -36.23
C GLY A 220 4.72 -1.49 -35.01
N LEU A 221 4.36 -1.03 -33.81
CA LEU A 221 4.44 -1.85 -32.60
C LEU A 221 3.45 -3.03 -32.72
N LYS A 222 3.96 -4.26 -32.59
CA LYS A 222 3.19 -5.50 -32.69
C LYS A 222 2.82 -6.05 -31.33
N SER A 223 3.79 -6.10 -30.41
CA SER A 223 3.56 -6.71 -29.10
C SER A 223 4.41 -6.07 -28.00
N VAL A 224 3.86 -6.14 -26.78
CA VAL A 224 4.53 -5.83 -25.53
C VAL A 224 4.44 -7.07 -24.63
N ILE A 225 5.57 -7.65 -24.31
CA ILE A 225 5.63 -8.81 -23.42
C ILE A 225 6.41 -8.40 -22.17
N LEU A 226 5.83 -8.70 -21.01
CA LEU A 226 6.45 -8.47 -19.72
C LEU A 226 6.65 -9.80 -19.01
N PHE A 227 7.91 -10.21 -18.83
CA PHE A 227 8.30 -11.36 -18.05
C PHE A 227 8.52 -10.95 -16.59
N ASN A 228 8.12 -11.80 -15.67
CA ASN A 228 8.25 -11.57 -14.22
C ASN A 228 8.60 -12.84 -13.46
N GLN A 229 9.37 -12.69 -12.39
CA GLN A 229 9.40 -13.71 -11.35
C GLN A 229 8.02 -13.80 -10.68
N ALA A 230 7.67 -14.97 -10.15
CA ALA A 230 6.36 -15.19 -9.51
C ALA A 230 6.06 -14.19 -8.37
N ALA A 231 7.09 -13.74 -7.65
CA ALA A 231 6.94 -12.76 -6.56
C ALA A 231 6.50 -11.36 -7.04
N TYR A 232 6.61 -11.05 -8.35
CA TYR A 232 6.30 -9.74 -8.94
C TYR A 232 5.16 -9.81 -9.96
N GLU A 233 4.28 -10.79 -9.86
CA GLU A 233 3.18 -10.98 -10.82
C GLU A 233 2.18 -9.80 -10.82
N ALA A 234 1.86 -9.27 -9.66
CA ALA A 234 0.96 -8.12 -9.54
C ALA A 234 1.60 -6.85 -10.12
N GLU A 235 2.88 -6.62 -9.81
CA GLU A 235 3.66 -5.52 -10.36
C GLU A 235 3.75 -5.60 -11.89
N ALA A 236 3.99 -6.79 -12.42
CA ALA A 236 4.03 -7.01 -13.86
C ALA A 236 2.70 -6.66 -14.53
N ARG A 237 1.59 -7.14 -13.99
CA ARG A 237 0.24 -6.85 -14.50
C ARG A 237 -0.04 -5.34 -14.49
N VAL A 238 0.20 -4.68 -13.36
CA VAL A 238 -0.03 -3.24 -13.19
C VAL A 238 0.90 -2.41 -14.08
N LEU A 239 2.17 -2.82 -14.23
CA LEU A 239 3.12 -2.13 -15.11
C LEU A 239 2.72 -2.27 -16.57
N LEU A 240 2.25 -3.46 -17.00
CA LEU A 240 1.76 -3.69 -18.36
C LEU A 240 0.52 -2.85 -18.66
N GLU A 241 -0.43 -2.75 -17.74
CA GLU A 241 -1.62 -1.91 -17.87
C GLU A 241 -1.23 -0.43 -18.04
N TRP A 242 -0.36 0.09 -17.17
CA TRP A 242 0.18 1.44 -17.30
C TRP A 242 0.89 1.65 -18.63
N THR A 243 1.67 0.69 -19.09
CA THR A 243 2.37 0.74 -20.38
C THR A 243 1.38 0.84 -21.55
N ARG A 244 0.30 0.03 -21.54
CA ARG A 244 -0.77 0.09 -22.54
C ARG A 244 -1.42 1.47 -22.59
N GLU A 245 -1.75 2.04 -21.43
CA GLU A 245 -2.33 3.39 -21.33
C GLU A 245 -1.41 4.44 -21.97
N ARG A 246 -0.10 4.35 -21.72
CA ARG A 246 0.89 5.31 -22.27
C ARG A 246 1.10 5.11 -23.77
N LEU A 247 1.17 3.87 -24.24
CA LEU A 247 1.30 3.55 -25.66
C LEU A 247 0.06 3.99 -26.47
N ALA A 248 -1.14 3.81 -25.91
CA ALA A 248 -2.37 4.32 -26.51
C ALA A 248 -2.34 5.85 -26.64
N ALA A 249 -1.84 6.56 -25.61
CA ALA A 249 -1.65 8.01 -25.65
C ALA A 249 -0.60 8.45 -26.70
N CYS A 250 0.35 7.58 -27.06
CA CYS A 250 1.30 7.81 -28.17
C CYS A 250 0.75 7.43 -29.54
N GLY A 251 -0.50 6.94 -29.64
CA GLY A 251 -1.14 6.55 -30.90
C GLY A 251 -0.85 5.11 -31.35
N ALA A 252 -0.42 4.22 -30.45
CA ALA A 252 -0.25 2.80 -30.78
C ALA A 252 -1.61 2.13 -31.07
N ALA A 253 -1.65 1.36 -32.16
CA ALA A 253 -2.84 0.63 -32.59
C ALA A 253 -2.93 -0.72 -31.87
N ASP A 254 -3.42 -0.74 -30.64
CA ASP A 254 -3.71 -1.90 -29.77
C ASP A 254 -2.75 -3.10 -29.95
N PRO A 255 -1.48 -2.95 -29.53
CA PRO A 255 -0.49 -4.02 -29.63
C PRO A 255 -0.89 -5.20 -28.75
N ALA A 256 -0.52 -6.42 -29.14
CA ALA A 256 -0.73 -7.61 -28.31
C ALA A 256 0.09 -7.47 -27.01
N CYS A 257 -0.59 -7.42 -25.86
CA CYS A 257 0.03 -7.26 -24.55
C CYS A 257 -0.16 -8.51 -23.69
N ALA A 258 0.94 -9.01 -23.10
CA ALA A 258 0.91 -10.18 -22.22
C ALA A 258 1.95 -10.11 -21.10
N THR A 259 1.61 -10.64 -19.93
CA THR A 259 2.56 -11.02 -18.89
C THR A 259 2.91 -12.50 -19.01
N ARG A 260 4.14 -12.86 -18.64
CA ARG A 260 4.61 -14.25 -18.61
C ARG A 260 5.49 -14.47 -17.39
N VAL A 261 5.23 -15.52 -16.66
CA VAL A 261 6.09 -15.93 -15.55
C VAL A 261 7.42 -16.47 -16.12
N ALA A 262 8.53 -15.91 -15.67
CA ALA A 262 9.85 -16.33 -16.06
C ALA A 262 10.21 -17.71 -15.47
N ALA A 263 11.19 -18.39 -16.07
CA ALA A 263 11.67 -19.65 -15.54
C ALA A 263 12.19 -19.47 -14.09
N PRO A 264 12.09 -20.49 -13.22
CA PRO A 264 12.45 -20.38 -11.80
C PRO A 264 13.89 -19.94 -11.53
N GLN A 265 14.82 -20.19 -12.46
CA GLN A 265 16.23 -19.79 -12.39
C GLN A 265 16.52 -18.39 -12.95
N ALA A 266 15.51 -17.65 -13.40
CA ALA A 266 15.68 -16.29 -13.89
C ALA A 266 16.14 -15.37 -12.75
N THR A 267 17.19 -14.60 -13.00
CA THR A 267 17.75 -13.64 -12.04
C THR A 267 17.05 -12.28 -12.08
N LEU A 268 16.44 -11.94 -13.23
CA LEU A 268 15.74 -10.66 -13.42
C LEU A 268 14.37 -10.68 -12.75
N SER A 269 14.06 -9.62 -12.03
CA SER A 269 12.77 -9.45 -11.35
C SER A 269 11.63 -9.17 -12.33
N LEU A 270 11.87 -8.23 -13.27
CA LEU A 270 10.97 -7.87 -14.36
C LEU A 270 11.78 -7.66 -15.65
N GLU A 271 11.17 -8.00 -16.79
CA GLU A 271 11.74 -7.77 -18.11
C GLU A 271 10.64 -7.41 -19.10
N MET A 272 10.77 -6.28 -19.81
CA MET A 272 9.79 -5.78 -20.76
C MET A 272 10.40 -5.70 -22.16
N THR A 273 9.70 -6.28 -23.15
CA THR A 273 10.13 -6.27 -24.56
C THR A 273 9.02 -5.72 -25.44
N PHE A 274 9.37 -4.74 -26.28
CA PHE A 274 8.53 -4.27 -27.40
C PHE A 274 9.05 -4.88 -28.68
N THR A 275 8.16 -5.47 -29.48
CA THR A 275 8.48 -6.04 -30.80
C THR A 275 7.74 -5.26 -31.89
N TYR A 276 8.46 -4.88 -32.95
CA TYR A 276 7.94 -4.09 -34.05
C TYR A 276 7.80 -4.91 -35.34
N ALA A 277 7.16 -4.32 -36.35
CA ALA A 277 7.03 -4.91 -37.69
C ALA A 277 8.34 -4.85 -38.50
N ASP A 278 9.28 -4.07 -38.09
CA ASP A 278 10.61 -3.82 -38.63
C ASP A 278 11.69 -4.16 -37.58
N PRO A 279 13.01 -3.98 -37.87
CA PRO A 279 14.07 -4.36 -36.93
C PRO A 279 14.17 -3.53 -35.64
N ARG A 280 13.29 -2.56 -35.43
CA ARG A 280 13.24 -1.80 -34.17
C ARG A 280 12.86 -2.71 -33.01
N TYR A 281 13.37 -2.38 -31.83
CA TYR A 281 13.02 -3.04 -30.58
C TYR A 281 13.25 -2.12 -29.39
N PHE A 282 12.59 -2.44 -28.30
CA PHE A 282 12.85 -1.92 -26.97
C PHE A 282 12.91 -3.11 -26.01
N HIS A 283 13.95 -3.15 -25.21
CA HIS A 283 14.14 -4.12 -24.17
C HIS A 283 14.56 -3.41 -22.90
N TRP A 284 13.84 -3.66 -21.81
CA TRP A 284 14.17 -3.20 -20.46
C TRP A 284 14.14 -4.37 -19.52
N CYS A 285 15.14 -4.47 -18.64
CA CYS A 285 15.19 -5.49 -17.61
C CYS A 285 15.62 -4.88 -16.28
N ALA A 286 15.11 -5.42 -15.18
CA ALA A 286 15.36 -4.99 -13.82
C ALA A 286 15.66 -6.15 -12.88
N ASP A 287 16.65 -5.95 -12.02
CA ASP A 287 16.96 -6.80 -10.87
C ASP A 287 16.79 -5.95 -9.59
N PHE A 288 15.63 -6.07 -8.94
CA PHE A 288 15.35 -5.29 -7.74
C PHE A 288 16.20 -5.71 -6.54
N ALA A 289 16.69 -6.94 -6.51
CA ALA A 289 17.56 -7.40 -5.44
C ALA A 289 18.92 -6.71 -5.48
N ARG A 290 19.41 -6.42 -6.72
CA ARG A 290 20.68 -5.70 -6.94
C ARG A 290 20.49 -4.20 -7.14
N GLY A 291 19.27 -3.73 -7.23
CA GLY A 291 18.96 -2.30 -7.44
C GLY A 291 19.34 -1.79 -8.82
N GLY A 292 19.42 -2.67 -9.82
CA GLY A 292 19.88 -2.34 -11.17
C GLY A 292 18.82 -2.58 -12.25
N ALA A 293 18.87 -1.78 -13.33
CA ALA A 293 18.12 -2.02 -14.55
C ALA A 293 18.96 -1.65 -15.77
N THR A 294 18.56 -2.17 -16.94
CA THR A 294 19.21 -1.86 -18.20
C THR A 294 18.15 -1.63 -19.28
N PHE A 295 18.32 -0.56 -20.03
CA PHE A 295 17.64 -0.33 -21.29
C PHE A 295 18.54 -0.77 -22.43
N ASP A 296 18.02 -1.54 -23.39
CA ASP A 296 18.67 -1.89 -24.66
C ASP A 296 17.65 -1.66 -25.78
N THR A 297 17.89 -0.72 -26.65
CA THR A 297 16.88 -0.29 -27.61
C THR A 297 17.46 0.16 -28.94
N ASN A 298 16.67 -0.05 -29.98
CA ASN A 298 16.81 0.59 -31.29
C ASN A 298 15.41 0.99 -31.75
N LEU A 299 15.08 2.28 -31.59
CA LEU A 299 13.79 2.85 -32.01
C LEU A 299 13.90 3.70 -33.27
N GLY A 300 14.75 3.28 -34.23
CA GLY A 300 14.92 3.92 -35.52
C GLY A 300 16.17 4.81 -35.63
N GLY A 301 17.13 4.60 -34.75
CA GLY A 301 18.44 5.23 -34.74
C GLY A 301 19.55 4.21 -34.48
N ALA A 302 20.62 4.63 -33.82
CA ALA A 302 21.63 3.71 -33.32
C ALA A 302 21.13 2.91 -32.10
N ARG A 303 21.64 1.71 -31.93
CA ARG A 303 21.43 0.94 -30.71
C ARG A 303 21.94 1.72 -29.51
N GLN A 304 21.12 1.77 -28.46
CA GLN A 304 21.47 2.39 -27.19
C GLN A 304 21.38 1.37 -26.08
N VAL A 305 22.42 1.27 -25.25
CA VAL A 305 22.42 0.46 -24.04
C VAL A 305 22.71 1.39 -22.87
N LEU A 306 21.75 1.51 -21.93
CA LEU A 306 21.85 2.39 -20.78
C LEU A 306 21.59 1.63 -19.48
N PRO A 307 22.62 1.37 -18.67
CA PRO A 307 22.43 0.87 -17.32
C PRO A 307 21.91 2.01 -16.42
N THR A 308 21.03 1.67 -15.47
CA THR A 308 20.45 2.60 -14.52
C THR A 308 20.19 1.91 -13.19
N THR A 309 19.89 2.69 -12.17
CA THR A 309 19.38 2.17 -10.89
C THR A 309 17.87 2.05 -10.91
N THR A 310 17.34 1.06 -10.23
CA THR A 310 15.89 0.89 -10.05
C THR A 310 15.59 0.20 -8.73
N ALA A 311 14.45 0.54 -8.14
CA ALA A 311 13.93 -0.12 -6.94
C ALA A 311 12.42 0.03 -6.90
N LEU A 312 11.75 -0.82 -6.16
CA LEU A 312 10.38 -0.56 -5.72
C LEU A 312 10.40 0.39 -4.52
N LEU A 313 9.37 1.19 -4.35
CA LEU A 313 9.20 1.94 -3.10
C LEU A 313 9.09 0.98 -1.91
N SER A 314 9.65 1.39 -0.79
CA SER A 314 9.40 0.70 0.49
C SER A 314 7.91 0.75 0.86
N PRO A 315 7.41 -0.16 1.72
CA PRO A 315 5.99 -0.20 2.08
C PRO A 315 5.44 1.14 2.59
N GLU A 316 6.18 1.83 3.46
CA GLU A 316 5.80 3.15 3.99
C GLU A 316 5.82 4.25 2.92
N ALA A 317 6.76 4.21 1.98
CA ALA A 317 6.80 5.14 0.87
C ALA A 317 5.67 4.89 -0.14
N ALA A 318 5.33 3.61 -0.38
CA ALA A 318 4.19 3.24 -1.21
C ALA A 318 2.85 3.66 -0.59
N LEU A 319 2.72 3.60 0.75
CA LEU A 319 1.56 4.18 1.46
C LEU A 319 1.47 5.69 1.20
N GLY A 320 2.59 6.42 1.31
CA GLY A 320 2.63 7.85 1.02
C GLY A 320 2.21 8.18 -0.40
N GLU A 321 2.75 7.46 -1.39
CA GLU A 321 2.34 7.62 -2.79
C GLU A 321 0.83 7.37 -2.99
N ALA A 322 0.30 6.26 -2.43
CA ALA A 322 -1.10 5.91 -2.57
C ALA A 322 -2.05 6.88 -1.84
N ILE A 323 -1.63 7.43 -0.70
CA ILE A 323 -2.45 8.34 0.11
C ILE A 323 -2.52 9.73 -0.51
N PHE A 324 -1.44 10.23 -1.10
CA PHE A 324 -1.39 11.64 -1.52
C PHE A 324 -1.54 11.83 -3.03
N TYR A 325 -1.22 10.80 -3.86
CA TYR A 325 -1.22 10.88 -5.33
C TYR A 325 -2.08 9.81 -5.97
#